data_7ab1d227496edc1992905957e8315c4b
#
_entry.id   7ab1d227496edc1992905957e8315c4b
#
_cell.length_a   1.000
_cell.length_b   1.000
_cell.length_c   1.000
_cell.angle_alpha   90.00
_cell.angle_beta   90.00
_cell.angle_gamma   90.00
#
_symmetry.space_group_name_H-M   'P 1'
#
loop_
_entity.id
_entity.type
_entity.pdbx_description
1 polymer ?
#
loop_
_entity_poly.entity_id
_entity_poly.type
_entity_poly.pdbx_seq_one_letter_code
_entity_poly.pdbx_strand_id
1 'polypeptide(L)'
;ENTYGCLKSYNRSIFLTLGTGIGGAVIINNKLLDTGNLPGCEIGHMSIEKDGILCKCGRKGCFEKYASMKILKDNLRKALGYDEKVSGKELFEIIRSNTPESKNYDIIEKILKQYIEDLSIGIANLINIFEPEAIGIGGSFVYFEEVLLNRLKAEIISKNILFNPRE
;
A
#
# COMPACT_ATOMS: atom_id res chain seq x y z
N GLU A 1 3.18 16.64 4.50
CA GLU A 1 3.37 16.44 3.06
C GLU A 1 2.65 17.51 2.22
N ASN A 2 1.40 17.88 2.54
CA ASN A 2 0.65 18.88 1.77
C ASN A 2 1.20 20.30 1.91
N THR A 3 1.80 20.66 3.04
CA THR A 3 2.31 22.02 3.29
C THR A 3 3.76 22.20 2.83
N TYR A 4 4.63 21.23 3.09
CA TYR A 4 6.07 21.32 2.86
C TYR A 4 6.67 20.14 2.08
N GLY A 5 5.92 19.08 1.85
CA GLY A 5 6.38 17.84 1.21
C GLY A 5 5.99 17.72 -0.26
N CYS A 6 6.07 16.51 -0.77
CA CYS A 6 5.83 16.18 -2.18
C CYS A 6 4.41 16.48 -2.68
N LEU A 7 3.43 16.65 -1.79
CA LEU A 7 2.03 16.93 -2.14
C LEU A 7 1.68 18.42 -2.13
N LYS A 8 2.64 19.32 -1.91
CA LYS A 8 2.43 20.78 -1.76
C LYS A 8 1.73 21.44 -2.95
N SER A 9 1.96 20.97 -4.16
CA SER A 9 1.47 21.60 -5.39
C SER A 9 0.10 21.10 -5.85
N TYR A 10 -0.54 20.21 -5.09
CA TYR A 10 -1.78 19.55 -5.50
C TYR A 10 -2.95 19.98 -4.63
N ASN A 11 -4.06 20.37 -5.28
CA ASN A 11 -5.28 20.79 -4.59
C ASN A 11 -6.08 19.60 -4.03
N ARG A 12 -6.00 18.46 -4.73
CA ARG A 12 -6.61 17.18 -4.32
C ARG A 12 -5.52 16.14 -4.24
N SER A 13 -5.25 15.65 -3.06
CA SER A 13 -4.23 14.63 -2.87
C SER A 13 -4.60 13.67 -1.74
N ILE A 14 -4.01 12.49 -1.78
CA ILE A 14 -4.12 11.50 -0.72
C ILE A 14 -2.73 11.18 -0.21
N PHE A 15 -2.58 11.08 1.09
CA PHE A 15 -1.36 10.56 1.70
C PHE A 15 -1.67 9.25 2.41
N LEU A 16 -0.96 8.19 2.03
CA LEU A 16 -1.06 6.86 2.65
C LEU A 16 0.17 6.58 3.49
N THR A 17 -0.03 6.07 4.68
CA THR A 17 1.06 5.53 5.52
C THR A 17 0.97 4.01 5.53
N LEU A 18 1.95 3.34 4.92
CA LEU A 18 2.04 1.89 4.87
C LEU A 18 3.10 1.40 5.86
N GLY A 19 2.63 0.87 6.98
CA GLY A 19 3.47 0.41 8.10
C GLY A 19 2.94 -0.89 8.69
N THR A 20 2.76 -0.92 10.01
CA THR A 20 2.10 -2.03 10.74
C THR A 20 0.64 -2.18 10.31
N GLY A 21 -0.02 -1.07 10.01
CA GLY A 21 -1.34 -1.00 9.40
C GLY A 21 -1.30 -0.05 8.19
N ILE A 22 -2.47 0.38 7.75
CA ILE A 22 -2.64 1.39 6.70
C ILE A 22 -3.42 2.56 7.29
N GLY A 23 -2.80 3.73 7.32
CA GLY A 23 -3.45 4.99 7.63
C GLY A 23 -3.49 5.89 6.39
N GLY A 24 -4.31 6.94 6.45
CA GLY A 24 -4.36 7.88 5.35
C GLY A 24 -5.00 9.21 5.70
N ALA A 25 -4.71 10.20 4.87
CA ALA A 25 -5.30 11.52 4.91
C ALA A 25 -5.71 11.94 3.50
N VAL A 26 -6.86 12.55 3.37
CA VAL A 26 -7.40 13.06 2.10
C VAL A 26 -7.42 14.59 2.15
N ILE A 27 -6.88 15.20 1.12
CA ILE A 27 -6.86 16.65 0.94
C ILE A 27 -7.79 17.00 -0.23
N ILE A 28 -8.71 17.93 0.00
CA ILE A 28 -9.62 18.46 -1.03
C ILE A 28 -9.60 19.99 -0.94
N ASN A 29 -9.34 20.65 -2.06
CA ASN A 29 -9.23 22.10 -2.12
C ASN A 29 -8.21 22.67 -1.12
N ASN A 30 -7.04 22.02 -1.04
CA ASN A 30 -5.95 22.35 -0.11
C ASN A 30 -6.33 22.26 1.39
N LYS A 31 -7.42 21.58 1.72
CA LYS A 31 -7.85 21.38 3.10
C LYS A 31 -7.91 19.88 3.42
N LEU A 32 -7.48 19.53 4.61
CA LEU A 32 -7.68 18.19 5.14
C LEU A 32 -9.18 17.89 5.20
N LEU A 33 -9.58 16.74 4.65
CA LEU A 33 -10.95 16.26 4.78
C LEU A 33 -11.23 15.97 6.27
N ASP A 34 -12.06 16.80 6.85
CA ASP A 34 -12.53 16.63 8.21
C ASP A 34 -13.67 15.59 8.23
N THR A 35 -13.45 14.51 8.97
CA THR A 35 -14.43 13.43 9.12
C THR A 35 -15.22 13.53 10.43
N GLY A 36 -15.16 14.67 11.12
CA GLY A 36 -15.91 14.96 12.33
C GLY A 36 -15.34 14.27 13.58
N ASN A 37 -16.06 13.33 14.17
CA ASN A 37 -15.71 12.74 15.47
C ASN A 37 -14.56 11.71 15.45
N LEU A 38 -14.08 11.31 14.27
CA LEU A 38 -12.98 10.38 14.14
C LEU A 38 -11.69 11.11 13.68
N PRO A 39 -10.53 10.71 14.18
CA PRO A 39 -9.27 11.37 13.88
C PRO A 39 -8.76 11.04 12.47
N GLY A 40 -9.52 11.34 11.42
CA GLY A 40 -9.15 11.15 10.03
C GLY A 40 -9.91 10.07 9.30
N CYS A 41 -9.49 9.81 8.06
CA CYS A 41 -10.09 8.79 7.22
C CYS A 41 -9.53 7.41 7.57
N GLU A 42 -10.37 6.50 8.00
CA GLU A 42 -10.01 5.11 8.32
C GLU A 42 -9.86 4.25 7.04
N ILE A 43 -9.01 4.71 6.11
CA ILE A 43 -8.79 4.11 4.79
C ILE A 43 -8.36 2.64 4.90
N GLY A 44 -7.53 2.31 5.89
CA GLY A 44 -7.07 0.95 6.12
C GLY A 44 -8.18 -0.04 6.46
N HIS A 45 -9.34 0.45 6.91
CA HIS A 45 -10.51 -0.37 7.21
C HIS A 45 -11.52 -0.46 6.06
N MET A 46 -11.25 0.11 4.91
CA MET A 46 -12.01 -0.13 3.68
C MET A 46 -11.92 -1.62 3.30
N SER A 47 -13.04 -2.28 3.04
CA SER A 47 -13.04 -3.69 2.61
C SER A 47 -12.64 -3.79 1.15
N ILE A 48 -11.63 -4.61 0.86
CA ILE A 48 -11.19 -4.97 -0.50
C ILE A 48 -11.52 -6.44 -0.84
N GLU A 49 -11.94 -7.23 0.17
CA GLU A 49 -12.33 -8.63 0.00
C GLU A 49 -13.56 -8.94 0.86
N LYS A 50 -14.68 -9.28 0.21
CA LYS A 50 -15.99 -9.42 0.85
C LYS A 50 -16.03 -10.41 2.01
N ASP A 51 -15.52 -11.62 1.78
CA ASP A 51 -15.55 -12.72 2.76
C ASP A 51 -14.15 -13.00 3.35
N GLY A 52 -13.30 -11.97 3.33
CA GLY A 52 -11.91 -12.05 3.66
C GLY A 52 -11.57 -12.12 5.15
N ILE A 53 -10.32 -11.82 5.48
CA ILE A 53 -9.75 -11.94 6.81
C ILE A 53 -10.49 -11.06 7.81
N LEU A 54 -10.84 -11.62 8.98
CA LEU A 54 -11.44 -10.86 10.09
C LEU A 54 -10.45 -9.82 10.60
N CYS A 55 -10.90 -8.56 10.65
CA CYS A 55 -10.14 -7.46 11.23
C CYS A 55 -10.55 -7.21 12.68
N LYS A 56 -9.61 -6.68 13.48
CA LYS A 56 -9.89 -6.25 14.87
C LYS A 56 -11.00 -5.19 15.00
N CYS A 57 -11.33 -4.48 13.91
CA CYS A 57 -12.45 -3.54 13.88
C CYS A 57 -13.84 -4.24 13.78
N GLY A 58 -13.87 -5.57 13.76
CA GLY A 58 -15.10 -6.38 13.64
C GLY A 58 -15.55 -6.66 12.20
N ARG A 59 -14.96 -6.01 11.19
CA ARG A 59 -15.29 -6.21 9.77
C ARG A 59 -14.36 -7.26 9.14
N LYS A 60 -14.79 -7.82 8.01
CA LYS A 60 -13.94 -8.70 7.18
C LYS A 60 -13.36 -7.93 5.99
N GLY A 61 -12.22 -8.39 5.52
CA GLY A 61 -11.61 -7.94 4.26
C GLY A 61 -10.99 -6.56 4.29
N CYS A 62 -10.69 -6.00 5.46
CA CYS A 62 -10.07 -4.67 5.55
C CYS A 62 -8.74 -4.59 4.81
N PHE A 63 -8.53 -3.53 4.07
CA PHE A 63 -7.36 -3.24 3.25
C PHE A 63 -6.03 -3.46 3.98
N GLU A 64 -5.91 -3.01 5.24
CA GLU A 64 -4.70 -3.20 6.04
C GLU A 64 -4.33 -4.68 6.28
N LYS A 65 -5.31 -5.61 6.20
CA LYS A 65 -5.10 -7.05 6.42
C LYS A 65 -4.45 -7.74 5.22
N TYR A 66 -4.34 -7.05 4.10
CA TYR A 66 -3.78 -7.55 2.84
C TYR A 66 -2.56 -6.75 2.39
N ALA A 67 -2.60 -5.43 2.52
CA ALA A 67 -1.64 -4.52 1.91
C ALA A 67 -0.80 -3.68 2.89
N SER A 68 -0.83 -3.98 4.20
CA SER A 68 0.14 -3.34 5.11
C SER A 68 1.56 -3.92 4.89
N MET A 69 2.58 -3.11 5.17
CA MET A 69 3.98 -3.58 5.10
C MET A 69 4.28 -4.69 6.12
N LYS A 70 3.50 -4.76 7.20
CA LYS A 70 3.57 -5.88 8.14
C LYS A 70 3.20 -7.18 7.45
N ILE A 71 2.09 -7.21 6.72
CA ILE A 71 1.61 -8.41 6.02
C ILE A 71 2.64 -8.88 4.97
N LEU A 72 3.19 -7.97 4.17
CA LEU A 72 4.26 -8.33 3.22
C LEU A 72 5.44 -9.01 3.93
N LYS A 73 5.94 -8.39 5.00
CA LYS A 73 7.09 -8.92 5.75
C LYS A 73 6.78 -10.27 6.40
N ASP A 74 5.60 -10.43 6.98
CA ASP A 74 5.20 -11.67 7.63
C ASP A 74 5.03 -12.82 6.61
N ASN A 75 4.45 -12.53 5.44
CA ASN A 75 4.31 -13.51 4.36
C ASN A 75 5.68 -13.97 3.83
N LEU A 76 6.62 -13.03 3.65
CA LEU A 76 7.99 -13.37 3.23
C LEU A 76 8.71 -14.23 4.27
N ARG A 77 8.67 -13.85 5.57
CA ARG A 77 9.28 -14.64 6.63
C ARG A 77 8.73 -16.06 6.67
N LYS A 78 7.40 -16.18 6.66
CA LYS A 78 6.73 -17.48 6.70
C LYS A 78 7.11 -18.36 5.52
N ALA A 79 7.08 -17.83 4.31
CA ALA A 79 7.35 -18.58 3.10
C ALA A 79 8.82 -18.99 2.95
N LEU A 80 9.73 -18.16 3.46
CA LEU A 80 11.17 -18.43 3.41
C LEU A 80 11.68 -19.18 4.65
N GLY A 81 10.81 -19.51 5.61
CA GLY A 81 11.19 -20.20 6.83
C GLY A 81 12.02 -19.37 7.80
N TYR A 82 11.88 -18.05 7.77
CA TYR A 82 12.61 -17.13 8.65
C TYR A 82 11.85 -16.87 9.95
N ASP A 83 12.64 -16.68 11.02
CA ASP A 83 12.15 -16.21 12.33
C ASP A 83 11.64 -14.75 12.21
N GLU A 84 10.74 -14.35 13.12
CA GLU A 84 10.27 -12.97 13.28
C GLU A 84 11.40 -11.97 13.55
N LYS A 85 12.57 -12.44 14.00
CA LYS A 85 13.76 -11.63 14.24
C LYS A 85 14.41 -11.08 12.97
N VAL A 86 14.16 -11.70 11.79
CA VAL A 86 14.68 -11.17 10.52
C VAL A 86 14.07 -9.79 10.29
N SER A 87 14.91 -8.78 10.26
CA SER A 87 14.50 -7.38 10.15
C SER A 87 13.92 -7.03 8.78
N GLY A 88 13.19 -5.90 8.71
CA GLY A 88 12.71 -5.39 7.44
C GLY A 88 13.84 -5.06 6.46
N LYS A 89 15.00 -4.62 6.98
CA LYS A 89 16.19 -4.34 6.15
C LYS A 89 16.75 -5.61 5.52
N GLU A 90 16.87 -6.68 6.28
CA GLU A 90 17.32 -7.98 5.75
C GLU A 90 16.35 -8.52 4.70
N LEU A 91 15.04 -8.43 4.92
CA LEU A 91 14.04 -8.80 3.92
C LEU A 91 14.14 -7.96 2.65
N PHE A 92 14.39 -6.67 2.76
CA PHE A 92 14.62 -5.80 1.61
C PHE A 92 15.83 -6.27 0.79
N GLU A 93 16.97 -6.56 1.42
CA GLU A 93 18.16 -7.05 0.72
C GLU A 93 17.92 -8.41 0.04
N ILE A 94 17.15 -9.30 0.67
CA ILE A 94 16.74 -10.57 0.06
C ILE A 94 15.93 -10.34 -1.20
N ILE A 95 14.95 -9.43 -1.17
CA ILE A 95 14.12 -9.12 -2.34
C ILE A 95 14.96 -8.45 -3.42
N ARG A 96 15.79 -7.48 -3.05
CA ARG A 96 16.63 -6.71 -3.99
C ARG A 96 17.63 -7.57 -4.72
N SER A 97 18.20 -8.55 -4.04
CA SER A 97 19.15 -9.51 -4.62
C SER A 97 18.50 -10.70 -5.32
N ASN A 98 17.17 -10.77 -5.35
CA ASN A 98 16.43 -11.89 -5.93
C ASN A 98 16.48 -11.83 -7.47
N THR A 99 17.07 -12.86 -8.07
CA THR A 99 17.18 -13.01 -9.53
C THR A 99 16.54 -14.33 -9.98
N PRO A 100 16.23 -14.51 -11.26
CA PRO A 100 15.64 -15.76 -11.77
C PRO A 100 16.39 -17.04 -11.41
N GLU A 101 17.69 -16.93 -11.13
CA GLU A 101 18.56 -18.05 -10.72
C GLU A 101 18.51 -18.30 -9.21
N SER A 102 17.86 -17.42 -8.44
CA SER A 102 17.76 -17.55 -6.98
C SER A 102 16.83 -18.72 -6.62
N LYS A 103 17.24 -19.52 -5.64
CA LYS A 103 16.46 -20.69 -5.13
C LYS A 103 15.01 -20.34 -4.78
N ASN A 104 14.75 -19.15 -4.28
CA ASN A 104 13.44 -18.72 -3.78
C ASN A 104 12.74 -17.74 -4.73
N TYR A 105 13.21 -17.60 -5.97
CA TYR A 105 12.72 -16.60 -6.91
C TYR A 105 11.20 -16.63 -7.06
N ASP A 106 10.64 -17.77 -7.45
CA ASP A 106 9.21 -17.91 -7.72
C ASP A 106 8.35 -17.63 -6.48
N ILE A 107 8.84 -18.03 -5.30
CA ILE A 107 8.14 -17.80 -4.03
C ILE A 107 8.07 -16.30 -3.72
N ILE A 108 9.20 -15.61 -3.83
CA ILE A 108 9.29 -14.17 -3.58
C ILE A 108 8.43 -13.41 -4.58
N GLU A 109 8.56 -13.69 -5.88
CA GLU A 109 7.80 -13.03 -6.93
C GLU A 109 6.29 -13.23 -6.77
N LYS A 110 5.84 -14.42 -6.40
CA LYS A 110 4.43 -14.70 -6.11
C LYS A 110 3.90 -13.84 -4.96
N ILE A 111 4.69 -13.69 -3.89
CA ILE A 111 4.30 -12.88 -2.72
C ILE A 111 4.26 -11.39 -3.09
N LEU A 112 5.26 -10.91 -3.80
CA LEU A 112 5.31 -9.51 -4.26
C LEU A 112 4.14 -9.21 -5.20
N LYS A 113 3.85 -10.09 -6.14
CA LYS A 113 2.73 -9.93 -7.06
C LYS A 113 1.40 -9.82 -6.31
N GLN A 114 1.10 -10.76 -5.41
CA GLN A 114 -0.13 -10.73 -4.62
C GLN A 114 -0.23 -9.46 -3.77
N TYR A 115 0.86 -9.06 -3.12
CA TYR A 115 0.90 -7.83 -2.33
C TYR A 115 0.60 -6.58 -3.18
N ILE A 116 1.18 -6.49 -4.37
CA ILE A 116 0.96 -5.38 -5.31
C ILE A 116 -0.48 -5.38 -5.82
N GLU A 117 -1.05 -6.54 -6.14
CA GLU A 117 -2.44 -6.69 -6.54
C GLU A 117 -3.39 -6.17 -5.45
N ASP A 118 -3.21 -6.62 -4.21
CA ASP A 118 -4.04 -6.18 -3.07
C ASP A 118 -3.90 -4.68 -2.79
N LEU A 119 -2.66 -4.16 -2.84
CA LEU A 119 -2.39 -2.74 -2.64
C LEU A 119 -3.03 -1.89 -3.74
N SER A 120 -2.94 -2.35 -4.99
CA SER A 120 -3.51 -1.64 -6.14
C SER A 120 -5.04 -1.56 -6.12
N ILE A 121 -5.73 -2.59 -5.60
CA ILE A 121 -7.20 -2.56 -5.42
C ILE A 121 -7.59 -1.41 -4.48
N GLY A 122 -6.94 -1.32 -3.32
CA GLY A 122 -7.23 -0.25 -2.36
C GLY A 122 -6.95 1.14 -2.93
N ILE A 123 -5.82 1.31 -3.62
CA ILE A 123 -5.46 2.59 -4.26
C ILE A 123 -6.44 2.92 -5.39
N ALA A 124 -6.81 1.97 -6.24
CA ALA A 124 -7.77 2.18 -7.32
C ALA A 124 -9.14 2.64 -6.79
N ASN A 125 -9.61 2.06 -5.67
CA ASN A 125 -10.83 2.52 -5.01
C ASN A 125 -10.73 3.98 -4.57
N LEU A 126 -9.60 4.38 -3.99
CA LEU A 126 -9.37 5.77 -3.58
C LEU A 126 -9.30 6.73 -4.78
N ILE A 127 -8.68 6.32 -5.89
CA ILE A 127 -8.66 7.09 -7.13
C ILE A 127 -10.08 7.29 -7.65
N ASN A 128 -10.87 6.23 -7.71
CA ASN A 128 -12.25 6.29 -8.23
C ASN A 128 -13.19 7.13 -7.34
N ILE A 129 -12.94 7.19 -6.03
CA ILE A 129 -13.80 7.95 -5.10
C ILE A 129 -13.40 9.44 -5.06
N PHE A 130 -12.10 9.74 -5.02
CA PHE A 130 -11.61 11.09 -4.73
C PHE A 130 -11.00 11.80 -5.94
N GLU A 131 -10.70 11.07 -7.02
CA GLU A 131 -10.02 11.61 -8.22
C GLU A 131 -8.82 12.51 -7.84
N PRO A 132 -7.85 12.02 -7.06
CA PRO A 132 -6.74 12.82 -6.60
C PRO A 132 -5.78 13.16 -7.75
N GLU A 133 -5.15 14.34 -7.67
CA GLU A 133 -4.07 14.73 -8.59
C GLU A 133 -2.77 14.00 -8.28
N ALA A 134 -2.59 13.61 -7.01
CA ALA A 134 -1.43 12.86 -6.57
C ALA A 134 -1.74 12.00 -5.34
N ILE A 135 -1.04 10.87 -5.22
CA ILE A 135 -1.03 10.02 -4.03
C ILE A 135 0.39 9.92 -3.51
N GLY A 136 0.61 10.42 -2.30
CA GLY A 136 1.88 10.23 -1.58
C GLY A 136 1.84 8.95 -0.73
N ILE A 137 2.92 8.20 -0.74
CA ILE A 137 3.06 6.99 0.08
C ILE A 137 4.24 7.18 1.03
N GLY A 138 3.99 6.96 2.31
CA GLY A 138 4.98 7.03 3.37
C GLY A 138 4.99 5.78 4.25
N GLY A 139 5.59 5.91 5.44
CA GLY A 139 5.77 4.79 6.36
C GLY A 139 6.90 3.86 5.94
N SER A 140 6.87 2.61 6.38
CA SER A 140 7.97 1.67 6.05
C SER A 140 7.99 1.20 4.59
N PHE A 141 7.01 1.57 3.77
CA PHE A 141 7.03 1.37 2.32
C PHE A 141 8.23 2.07 1.66
N VAL A 142 8.61 3.25 2.14
CA VAL A 142 9.73 4.04 1.58
C VAL A 142 11.03 3.23 1.54
N TYR A 143 11.26 2.38 2.53
CA TYR A 143 12.45 1.50 2.54
C TYR A 143 12.41 0.38 1.48
N PHE A 144 11.25 0.14 0.87
CA PHE A 144 11.01 -0.88 -0.16
C PHE A 144 10.67 -0.25 -1.52
N GLU A 145 10.76 1.07 -1.65
CA GLU A 145 10.36 1.83 -2.83
C GLU A 145 11.02 1.29 -4.11
N GLU A 146 12.32 1.04 -4.07
CA GLU A 146 13.11 0.53 -5.21
C GLU A 146 12.49 -0.73 -5.83
N VAL A 147 11.94 -1.62 -5.01
CA VAL A 147 11.42 -2.93 -5.46
C VAL A 147 9.90 -2.96 -5.66
N LEU A 148 9.15 -2.01 -5.07
CA LEU A 148 7.69 -2.03 -5.08
C LEU A 148 7.05 -0.96 -5.97
N LEU A 149 7.63 0.25 -6.05
CA LEU A 149 6.93 1.41 -6.62
C LEU A 149 6.62 1.24 -8.11
N ASN A 150 7.58 0.79 -8.91
CA ASN A 150 7.37 0.59 -10.34
C ASN A 150 6.37 -0.53 -10.63
N ARG A 151 6.38 -1.61 -9.83
CA ARG A 151 5.40 -2.70 -9.92
C ARG A 151 4.00 -2.18 -9.60
N LEU A 152 3.87 -1.37 -8.55
CA LEU A 152 2.60 -0.77 -8.15
C LEU A 152 2.04 0.16 -9.23
N LYS A 153 2.87 1.03 -9.80
CA LYS A 153 2.47 1.92 -10.90
C LYS A 153 1.96 1.13 -12.10
N ALA A 154 2.69 0.10 -12.54
CA ALA A 154 2.29 -0.76 -13.64
C ALA A 154 0.96 -1.46 -13.38
N GLU A 155 0.75 -1.97 -12.17
CA GLU A 155 -0.48 -2.67 -11.79
C GLU A 155 -1.69 -1.72 -11.75
N ILE A 156 -1.54 -0.51 -11.21
CA ILE A 156 -2.59 0.51 -11.17
C ILE A 156 -3.01 0.90 -12.61
N ILE A 157 -2.05 1.10 -13.51
CA ILE A 157 -2.32 1.43 -14.91
C ILE A 157 -3.08 0.29 -15.59
N SER A 158 -2.73 -0.98 -15.31
CA SER A 158 -3.36 -2.15 -15.92
C SER A 158 -4.83 -2.35 -15.50
N LYS A 159 -5.26 -1.79 -14.37
CA LYS A 159 -6.62 -1.98 -13.84
C LYS A 159 -7.71 -1.15 -14.52
N ASN A 160 -7.43 -0.47 -15.63
CA ASN A 160 -8.40 0.33 -16.38
C ASN A 160 -9.24 1.25 -15.47
N ILE A 161 -8.57 2.04 -14.66
CA ILE A 161 -9.23 3.04 -13.82
C ILE A 161 -9.98 4.00 -14.74
N LEU A 162 -11.26 4.28 -14.44
CA LEU A 162 -12.17 5.06 -15.29
C LEU A 162 -11.66 6.49 -15.60
N PHE A 163 -10.75 7.00 -14.79
CA PHE A 163 -10.09 8.28 -14.99
C PHE A 163 -8.65 8.03 -15.42
N ASN A 164 -8.32 8.46 -16.61
CA ASN A 164 -6.97 8.37 -17.17
C ASN A 164 -5.99 9.00 -16.15
N PRO A 165 -5.05 8.25 -15.56
CA PRO A 165 -4.09 8.86 -14.68
C PRO A 165 -3.35 9.92 -15.50
N ARG A 166 -3.48 11.18 -15.10
CA ARG A 166 -2.59 12.22 -15.58
C ARG A 166 -1.21 11.86 -15.07
N GLU A 167 -0.25 11.84 -15.97
CA GLU A 167 1.14 11.42 -15.74
C GLU A 167 1.73 11.89 -14.41
#